data_b7fa4972dff5b5b145e49c9c4456a506
#
_entry.id   b7fa4972dff5b5b145e49c9c4456a506
#
_cell.length_a   1.000
_cell.length_b   1.000
_cell.length_c   1.000
_cell.angle_alpha   90.00
_cell.angle_beta   90.00
_cell.angle_gamma   90.00
#
_symmetry.space_group_name_H-M   'P 1'
#
loop_
_entity.id
_entity.type
_entity.pdbx_description
1 polymer ?
#
loop_
_entity_poly.entity_id
_entity_poly.type
_entity_poly.pdbx_seq_one_letter_code
_entity_poly.pdbx_strand_id
1 'polypeptide(L)'
;KAGEVVPSGFFKVAVVFGILSMIFYCLLLHFTTERVRQPKVEGEKFNYGKVLKSVFKNRPMLGVMLATVGSLLFITGNSQLGSYLYKEFYHAPQVLTLVSLISIPIMLVFFPLIPKLSQKYGKRNVILVCSGYNLVISLILFMMPIQNVYLFLVINTLATSGQTAFTMLIWAFVTDCIDYHEYQTGERSDGSLYSIYT
;
A
#
# COMPACT_ATOMS: atom_id res chain seq x y z
N LYS A 1 -21.50 -7.10 30.91
CA LYS A 1 -22.09 -6.60 29.68
C LYS A 1 -21.09 -5.71 28.94
N ALA A 2 -19.87 -6.18 28.76
CA ALA A 2 -18.88 -5.59 27.88
C ALA A 2 -19.00 -6.32 26.55
N GLY A 3 -19.52 -5.62 25.52
CA GLY A 3 -19.60 -6.21 24.17
C GLY A 3 -20.83 -5.86 23.34
N GLU A 4 -21.83 -5.17 23.89
CA GLU A 4 -22.92 -4.66 23.05
C GLU A 4 -22.43 -3.45 22.25
N VAL A 5 -22.33 -3.67 20.95
CA VAL A 5 -22.03 -2.62 19.96
C VAL A 5 -23.23 -1.65 19.95
N VAL A 6 -23.07 -0.48 20.57
CA VAL A 6 -24.13 0.54 20.63
C VAL A 6 -24.07 1.37 19.34
N PRO A 7 -25.06 1.28 18.42
CA PRO A 7 -25.05 2.00 17.13
C PRO A 7 -24.87 3.53 17.29
N SER A 8 -25.43 4.11 18.37
CA SER A 8 -25.29 5.53 18.69
C SER A 8 -23.85 5.94 19.01
N GLY A 9 -23.02 5.01 19.51
CA GLY A 9 -21.59 5.26 19.75
C GLY A 9 -20.82 5.43 18.44
N PHE A 10 -21.08 4.57 17.46
CA PHE A 10 -20.46 4.68 16.13
C PHE A 10 -20.84 5.99 15.44
N PHE A 11 -22.10 6.38 15.50
CA PHE A 11 -22.56 7.64 14.93
C PHE A 11 -21.82 8.85 15.53
N LYS A 12 -21.70 8.91 16.86
CA LYS A 12 -20.99 10.01 17.54
C LYS A 12 -19.51 10.05 17.12
N VAL A 13 -18.84 8.90 17.07
CA VAL A 13 -17.45 8.80 16.66
C VAL A 13 -17.30 9.22 15.19
N ALA A 14 -18.17 8.76 14.30
CA ALA A 14 -18.14 9.13 12.88
C ALA A 14 -18.32 10.65 12.68
N VAL A 15 -19.23 11.28 13.41
CA VAL A 15 -19.44 12.74 13.38
C VAL A 15 -18.19 13.48 13.85
N VAL A 16 -17.59 13.06 14.97
CA VAL A 16 -16.37 13.70 15.51
C VAL A 16 -15.22 13.60 14.49
N PHE A 17 -14.98 12.41 13.93
CA PHE A 17 -13.93 12.24 12.91
C PHE A 17 -14.25 13.00 11.62
N GLY A 18 -15.52 13.10 11.22
CA GLY A 18 -15.94 13.88 10.06
C GLY A 18 -15.65 15.38 10.23
N ILE A 19 -15.99 15.94 11.40
CA ILE A 19 -15.69 17.35 11.73
C ILE A 19 -14.17 17.57 11.77
N LEU A 20 -13.43 16.68 12.44
CA LEU A 20 -11.98 16.77 12.54
C LEU A 20 -11.31 16.73 11.15
N SER A 21 -11.75 15.81 10.30
CA SER A 21 -11.29 15.71 8.91
C SER A 21 -11.55 17.00 8.13
N MET A 22 -12.75 17.59 8.26
CA MET A 22 -13.08 18.85 7.59
C MET A 22 -12.18 20.01 8.05
N ILE A 23 -11.87 20.08 9.35
CA ILE A 23 -10.94 21.07 9.90
C ILE A 23 -9.54 20.89 9.28
N PHE A 24 -9.03 19.66 9.21
CA PHE A 24 -7.71 19.40 8.61
C PHE A 24 -7.67 19.72 7.12
N TYR A 25 -8.74 19.44 6.37
CA TYR A 25 -8.81 19.83 4.94
C TYR A 25 -8.85 21.37 4.77
N CYS A 26 -9.58 22.10 5.63
CA CYS A 26 -9.57 23.57 5.59
C CYS A 26 -8.19 24.12 5.94
N LEU A 27 -7.50 23.56 6.93
CA LEU A 27 -6.12 23.95 7.26
C LEU A 27 -5.17 23.66 6.11
N LEU A 28 -5.28 22.48 5.47
CA LEU A 28 -4.47 22.12 4.31
C LEU A 28 -4.68 23.13 3.18
N LEU A 29 -5.91 23.48 2.84
CA LEU A 29 -6.22 24.48 1.81
C LEU A 29 -5.67 25.86 2.16
N HIS A 30 -5.71 26.25 3.45
CA HIS A 30 -5.20 27.55 3.89
C HIS A 30 -3.66 27.62 3.84
N PHE A 31 -2.96 26.56 4.24
CA PHE A 31 -1.50 26.53 4.30
C PHE A 31 -0.83 26.09 2.99
N THR A 32 -1.59 25.47 2.07
CA THR A 32 -1.01 25.00 0.79
C THR A 32 -1.23 26.03 -0.30
N THR A 33 -0.13 26.58 -0.81
CA THR A 33 -0.15 27.45 -2.00
C THR A 33 0.49 26.72 -3.16
N GLU A 34 -0.25 26.58 -4.26
CA GLU A 34 0.26 26.00 -5.49
C GLU A 34 1.26 26.97 -6.14
N ARG A 35 2.55 26.69 -6.01
CA ARG A 35 3.64 27.56 -6.52
C ARG A 35 3.98 27.28 -7.98
N VAL A 36 3.78 26.06 -8.44
CA VAL A 36 4.09 25.65 -9.81
C VAL A 36 2.79 25.32 -10.52
N ARG A 37 2.32 26.25 -11.36
CA ARG A 37 1.19 26.01 -12.25
C ARG A 37 1.73 25.50 -13.56
N GLN A 38 1.32 24.34 -14.00
CA GLN A 38 1.60 23.89 -15.36
C GLN A 38 0.92 24.84 -16.34
N PRO A 39 1.61 25.27 -17.43
CA PRO A 39 0.96 26.07 -18.45
C PRO A 39 -0.24 25.29 -19.00
N LYS A 40 -1.43 25.89 -18.89
CA LYS A 40 -2.61 25.35 -19.55
C LYS A 40 -2.34 25.42 -21.05
N VAL A 41 -2.21 24.29 -21.70
CA VAL A 41 -2.25 24.23 -23.16
C VAL A 41 -3.69 24.55 -23.57
N GLU A 42 -3.95 25.79 -23.92
CA GLU A 42 -5.25 26.26 -24.39
C GLU A 42 -5.59 25.49 -25.66
N GLY A 43 -6.67 24.71 -25.63
CA GLY A 43 -7.24 24.06 -26.82
C GLY A 43 -7.18 22.54 -26.86
N GLU A 44 -6.42 21.85 -26.06
CA GLU A 44 -6.47 20.36 -26.00
C GLU A 44 -7.66 19.89 -25.16
N LYS A 45 -8.69 19.38 -25.85
CA LYS A 45 -9.74 18.59 -25.19
C LYS A 45 -9.10 17.39 -24.56
N PHE A 46 -9.22 17.25 -23.23
CA PHE A 46 -8.73 16.10 -22.50
C PHE A 46 -9.29 14.81 -23.11
N ASN A 47 -8.44 14.03 -23.74
CA ASN A 47 -8.85 12.80 -24.43
C ASN A 47 -8.46 11.58 -23.59
N TYR A 48 -9.42 11.08 -22.80
CA TYR A 48 -9.23 9.89 -21.96
C TYR A 48 -8.66 8.69 -22.73
N GLY A 49 -9.08 8.51 -23.99
CA GLY A 49 -8.57 7.41 -24.82
C GLY A 49 -7.08 7.56 -25.17
N LYS A 50 -6.60 8.78 -25.41
CA LYS A 50 -5.18 9.06 -25.68
C LYS A 50 -4.35 8.78 -24.42
N VAL A 51 -4.83 9.20 -23.25
CA VAL A 51 -4.16 8.98 -21.97
C VAL A 51 -4.12 7.49 -21.61
N LEU A 52 -5.23 6.77 -21.72
CA LEU A 52 -5.27 5.32 -21.51
C LEU A 52 -4.33 4.59 -22.45
N LYS A 53 -4.35 4.89 -23.74
CA LYS A 53 -3.45 4.30 -24.73
C LYS A 53 -1.98 4.56 -24.40
N SER A 54 -1.66 5.75 -23.91
CA SER A 54 -0.33 6.13 -23.46
C SER A 54 0.15 5.28 -22.27
N VAL A 55 -0.72 5.09 -21.26
CA VAL A 55 -0.44 4.22 -20.09
C VAL A 55 -0.21 2.78 -20.54
N PHE A 56 -1.07 2.23 -21.41
CA PHE A 56 -0.90 0.86 -21.92
C PHE A 56 0.32 0.69 -22.80
N LYS A 57 0.83 1.75 -23.41
CA LYS A 57 2.09 1.73 -24.15
C LYS A 57 3.32 1.80 -23.24
N ASN A 58 3.16 2.34 -22.05
CA ASN A 58 4.23 2.44 -21.05
C ASN A 58 4.38 1.10 -20.28
N ARG A 59 5.25 0.22 -20.77
CA ARG A 59 5.51 -1.11 -20.16
C ARG A 59 5.90 -1.06 -18.69
N PRO A 60 6.81 -0.16 -18.23
CA PRO A 60 7.11 -0.01 -16.81
C PRO A 60 5.86 0.30 -15.97
N MET A 61 5.00 1.19 -16.42
CA MET A 61 3.77 1.58 -15.71
C MET A 61 2.80 0.40 -15.58
N LEU A 62 2.62 -0.39 -16.66
CA LEU A 62 1.80 -1.62 -16.60
C LEU A 62 2.36 -2.60 -15.58
N GLY A 63 3.68 -2.79 -15.53
CA GLY A 63 4.32 -3.65 -14.55
C GLY A 63 4.04 -3.20 -13.11
N VAL A 64 4.14 -1.90 -12.84
CA VAL A 64 3.84 -1.30 -11.53
C VAL A 64 2.36 -1.47 -11.18
N MET A 65 1.44 -1.23 -12.11
CA MET A 65 -0.01 -1.41 -11.89
C MET A 65 -0.36 -2.86 -11.56
N LEU A 66 0.14 -3.83 -12.33
CA LEU A 66 -0.08 -5.26 -12.06
C LEU A 66 0.51 -5.69 -10.72
N ALA A 67 1.70 -5.22 -10.38
CA ALA A 67 2.32 -5.48 -9.09
C ALA A 67 1.50 -4.88 -7.93
N THR A 68 0.93 -3.69 -8.12
CA THR A 68 0.05 -3.06 -7.12
C THR A 68 -1.24 -3.84 -6.92
N VAL A 69 -1.89 -4.27 -8.01
CA VAL A 69 -3.10 -5.11 -7.91
C VAL A 69 -2.78 -6.42 -7.18
N GLY A 70 -1.69 -7.10 -7.52
CA GLY A 70 -1.24 -8.30 -6.81
C GLY A 70 -0.97 -8.04 -5.33
N SER A 71 -0.34 -6.92 -5.00
CA SER A 71 -0.08 -6.49 -3.62
C SER A 71 -1.37 -6.23 -2.84
N LEU A 72 -2.35 -5.55 -3.43
CA LEU A 72 -3.65 -5.30 -2.81
C LEU A 72 -4.43 -6.59 -2.55
N LEU A 73 -4.42 -7.52 -3.51
CA LEU A 73 -5.01 -8.84 -3.34
C LEU A 73 -4.35 -9.61 -2.18
N PHE A 74 -3.02 -9.57 -2.11
CA PHE A 74 -2.27 -10.20 -1.01
C PHE A 74 -2.62 -9.57 0.35
N ILE A 75 -2.58 -8.23 0.47
CA ILE A 75 -2.88 -7.53 1.74
C ILE A 75 -4.31 -7.83 2.19
N THR A 76 -5.29 -7.69 1.29
CA THR A 76 -6.70 -7.90 1.59
C THR A 76 -6.97 -9.36 1.93
N GLY A 77 -6.43 -10.29 1.13
CA GLY A 77 -6.56 -11.72 1.36
C GLY A 77 -5.94 -12.15 2.69
N ASN A 78 -4.72 -11.73 2.96
CA ASN A 78 -4.05 -12.06 4.23
C ASN A 78 -4.79 -11.48 5.45
N SER A 79 -5.30 -10.25 5.36
CA SER A 79 -6.08 -9.64 6.45
C SER A 79 -7.39 -10.37 6.72
N GLN A 80 -8.16 -10.67 5.69
CA GLN A 80 -9.46 -11.31 5.84
C GLN A 80 -9.33 -12.79 6.24
N LEU A 81 -8.52 -13.55 5.51
CA LEU A 81 -8.28 -14.96 5.80
C LEU A 81 -7.55 -15.14 7.13
N GLY A 82 -6.60 -14.27 7.47
CA GLY A 82 -5.92 -14.28 8.76
C GLY A 82 -6.90 -14.07 9.90
N SER A 83 -7.81 -13.11 9.79
CA SER A 83 -8.85 -12.87 10.81
C SER A 83 -9.76 -14.09 11.00
N TYR A 84 -10.16 -14.73 9.90
CA TYR A 84 -10.95 -15.95 9.95
C TYR A 84 -10.17 -17.11 10.59
N LEU A 85 -8.91 -17.29 10.19
CA LEU A 85 -8.04 -18.35 10.70
C LEU A 85 -7.85 -18.25 12.22
N TYR A 86 -7.55 -17.08 12.74
CA TYR A 86 -7.37 -16.87 14.20
C TYR A 86 -8.66 -17.08 14.99
N LYS A 87 -9.84 -16.74 14.44
CA LYS A 87 -11.13 -16.88 15.13
C LYS A 87 -11.67 -18.29 15.07
N GLU A 88 -11.72 -18.89 13.85
CA GLU A 88 -12.45 -20.14 13.61
C GLU A 88 -11.54 -21.37 13.72
N PHE A 89 -10.32 -21.31 13.20
CA PHE A 89 -9.43 -22.46 13.20
C PHE A 89 -8.64 -22.58 14.52
N TYR A 90 -8.03 -21.49 14.96
CA TYR A 90 -7.25 -21.49 16.20
C TYR A 90 -8.08 -21.20 17.45
N HIS A 91 -9.32 -20.78 17.33
CA HIS A 91 -10.20 -20.36 18.44
C HIS A 91 -9.56 -19.35 19.40
N ALA A 92 -8.67 -18.49 18.89
CA ALA A 92 -7.85 -17.55 19.65
C ALA A 92 -7.96 -16.11 19.14
N PRO A 93 -9.14 -15.45 19.20
CA PRO A 93 -9.33 -14.10 18.67
C PRO A 93 -8.43 -13.04 19.33
N GLN A 94 -7.95 -13.28 20.55
CA GLN A 94 -7.05 -12.37 21.27
C GLN A 94 -5.68 -12.23 20.57
N VAL A 95 -5.28 -13.22 19.77
CA VAL A 95 -4.02 -13.20 19.01
C VAL A 95 -4.00 -12.12 17.95
N LEU A 96 -5.17 -11.66 17.46
CA LEU A 96 -5.25 -10.54 16.52
C LEU A 96 -4.66 -9.24 17.10
N THR A 97 -4.81 -9.02 18.41
CA THR A 97 -4.17 -7.88 19.09
C THR A 97 -2.65 -8.06 19.14
N LEU A 98 -2.16 -9.28 19.35
CA LEU A 98 -0.72 -9.57 19.33
C LEU A 98 -0.12 -9.39 17.94
N VAL A 99 -0.84 -9.75 16.87
CA VAL A 99 -0.41 -9.48 15.48
C VAL A 99 -0.13 -7.99 15.30
N SER A 100 -1.06 -7.13 15.73
CA SER A 100 -0.89 -5.67 15.63
C SER A 100 0.30 -5.17 16.46
N LEU A 101 0.44 -5.67 17.70
CA LEU A 101 1.53 -5.27 18.59
C LEU A 101 2.91 -5.67 18.06
N ILE A 102 3.04 -6.84 17.45
CA ILE A 102 4.31 -7.31 16.87
C ILE A 102 4.62 -6.62 15.55
N SER A 103 3.60 -6.27 14.77
CA SER A 103 3.78 -5.58 13.50
C SER A 103 4.36 -4.16 13.66
N ILE A 104 4.02 -3.44 14.74
CA ILE A 104 4.51 -2.08 14.99
C ILE A 104 6.04 -1.99 15.08
N PRO A 105 6.73 -2.74 15.97
CA PRO A 105 8.19 -2.68 16.06
C PRO A 105 8.88 -3.15 14.77
N ILE A 106 8.33 -4.14 14.08
CA ILE A 106 8.85 -4.58 12.78
C ILE A 106 8.77 -3.43 11.78
N MET A 107 7.64 -2.76 11.67
CA MET A 107 7.47 -1.61 10.80
C MET A 107 8.44 -0.48 11.15
N LEU A 108 8.65 -0.17 12.43
CA LEU A 108 9.61 0.84 12.89
C LEU A 108 11.05 0.53 12.48
N VAL A 109 11.46 -0.74 12.44
CA VAL A 109 12.77 -1.16 11.97
C VAL A 109 12.87 -1.08 10.44
N PHE A 110 11.85 -1.55 9.74
CA PHE A 110 11.86 -1.57 8.27
C PHE A 110 11.75 -0.17 7.66
N PHE A 111 11.06 0.75 8.32
CA PHE A 111 10.85 2.11 7.83
C PHE A 111 12.15 2.85 7.47
N PRO A 112 13.17 2.92 8.34
CA PRO A 112 14.46 3.52 7.99
C PRO A 112 15.39 2.60 7.18
N LEU A 113 15.20 1.28 7.25
CA LEU A 113 16.07 0.30 6.63
C LEU A 113 15.84 0.22 5.11
N ILE A 114 14.58 0.19 4.67
CA ILE A 114 14.20 0.02 3.26
C ILE A 114 14.75 1.16 2.37
N PRO A 115 14.62 2.46 2.71
CA PRO A 115 15.22 3.52 1.93
C PRO A 115 16.74 3.42 1.81
N LYS A 116 17.44 3.05 2.90
CA LYS A 116 18.89 2.84 2.89
C LYS A 116 19.31 1.69 1.97
N LEU A 117 18.60 0.56 2.05
CA LEU A 117 18.83 -0.58 1.16
C LEU A 117 18.54 -0.23 -0.31
N SER A 118 17.48 0.51 -0.53
CA SER A 118 17.06 0.97 -1.86
C SER A 118 18.11 1.90 -2.50
N GLN A 119 18.74 2.77 -1.71
CA GLN A 119 19.83 3.63 -2.19
C GLN A 119 21.09 2.81 -2.53
N LYS A 120 21.40 1.77 -1.74
CA LYS A 120 22.62 0.97 -1.92
C LYS A 120 22.50 -0.07 -3.03
N TYR A 121 21.37 -0.78 -3.12
CA TYR A 121 21.19 -1.93 -4.03
C TYR A 121 20.21 -1.65 -5.18
N GLY A 122 19.60 -0.48 -5.19
CA GLY A 122 18.58 -0.11 -6.17
C GLY A 122 17.17 -0.58 -5.77
N LYS A 123 16.17 0.26 -6.06
CA LYS A 123 14.75 0.02 -5.71
C LYS A 123 14.24 -1.34 -6.22
N ARG A 124 14.56 -1.68 -7.49
CA ARG A 124 14.13 -2.93 -8.14
C ARG A 124 14.61 -4.17 -7.40
N ASN A 125 15.89 -4.22 -7.05
CA ASN A 125 16.48 -5.40 -6.42
C ASN A 125 15.92 -5.60 -5.01
N VAL A 126 15.72 -4.52 -4.25
CA VAL A 126 15.13 -4.58 -2.91
C VAL A 126 13.71 -5.15 -2.98
N ILE A 127 12.86 -4.67 -3.89
CA ILE A 127 11.50 -5.21 -4.05
C ILE A 127 11.53 -6.68 -4.45
N LEU A 128 12.37 -7.08 -5.42
CA LEU A 128 12.45 -8.47 -5.85
C LEU A 128 12.87 -9.41 -4.72
N VAL A 129 13.89 -9.02 -3.94
CA VAL A 129 14.36 -9.81 -2.80
C VAL A 129 13.28 -9.91 -1.71
N CYS A 130 12.65 -8.79 -1.34
CA CYS A 130 11.61 -8.77 -0.31
C CYS A 130 10.34 -9.53 -0.74
N SER A 131 9.93 -9.41 -2.01
CA SER A 131 8.79 -10.16 -2.54
C SER A 131 9.10 -11.65 -2.67
N GLY A 132 10.31 -12.01 -3.08
CA GLY A 132 10.78 -13.40 -3.13
C GLY A 132 10.82 -14.03 -1.75
N TYR A 133 11.35 -13.32 -0.76
CA TYR A 133 11.33 -13.71 0.64
C TYR A 133 9.89 -13.97 1.14
N ASN A 134 8.97 -13.03 0.89
CA ASN A 134 7.56 -13.18 1.24
C ASN A 134 6.95 -14.43 0.60
N LEU A 135 7.18 -14.64 -0.70
CA LEU A 135 6.69 -15.80 -1.44
C LEU A 135 7.21 -17.11 -0.84
N VAL A 136 8.52 -17.20 -0.56
CA VAL A 136 9.14 -18.43 0.00
C VAL A 136 8.54 -18.76 1.37
N ILE A 137 8.43 -17.78 2.28
CA ILE A 137 7.86 -18.05 3.61
C ILE A 137 6.37 -18.40 3.51
N SER A 138 5.60 -17.73 2.63
CA SER A 138 4.19 -18.07 2.42
C SER A 138 4.00 -19.48 1.87
N LEU A 139 4.90 -19.95 1.00
CA LEU A 139 4.90 -21.33 0.53
C LEU A 139 5.24 -22.33 1.65
N ILE A 140 6.18 -21.99 2.51
CA ILE A 140 6.50 -22.83 3.69
C ILE A 140 5.28 -22.93 4.61
N LEU A 141 4.60 -21.82 4.90
CA LEU A 141 3.37 -21.81 5.69
C LEU A 141 2.25 -22.65 5.05
N PHE A 142 2.15 -22.64 3.73
CA PHE A 142 1.17 -23.44 2.99
C PHE A 142 1.48 -24.96 3.07
N MET A 143 2.76 -25.33 2.98
CA MET A 143 3.17 -26.75 3.01
C MET A 143 3.18 -27.36 4.41
N MET A 144 3.37 -26.55 5.45
CA MET A 144 3.48 -27.02 6.83
C MET A 144 2.24 -26.55 7.62
N PRO A 145 1.29 -27.44 7.93
CA PRO A 145 0.15 -27.09 8.78
C PRO A 145 0.64 -26.87 10.22
N ILE A 146 0.81 -25.60 10.60
CA ILE A 146 1.31 -25.22 11.92
C ILE A 146 0.14 -25.21 12.89
N GLN A 147 0.11 -26.16 13.84
CA GLN A 147 -0.94 -26.26 14.86
C GLN A 147 -0.78 -25.19 15.97
N ASN A 148 0.45 -24.72 16.20
CA ASN A 148 0.71 -23.71 17.23
C ASN A 148 0.43 -22.29 16.70
N VAL A 149 -0.59 -21.63 17.24
CA VAL A 149 -1.02 -20.29 16.82
C VAL A 149 0.09 -19.24 16.98
N TYR A 150 0.91 -19.31 18.02
CA TYR A 150 1.99 -18.35 18.25
C TYR A 150 3.12 -18.51 17.25
N LEU A 151 3.48 -19.76 16.91
CA LEU A 151 4.47 -20.04 15.89
C LEU A 151 3.99 -19.56 14.52
N PHE A 152 2.72 -19.85 14.18
CA PHE A 152 2.08 -19.33 12.96
C PHE A 152 2.11 -17.81 12.93
N LEU A 153 1.77 -17.13 14.02
CA LEU A 153 1.78 -15.67 14.14
C LEU A 153 3.16 -15.10 13.81
N VAL A 154 4.22 -15.62 14.43
CA VAL A 154 5.59 -15.14 14.22
C VAL A 154 6.01 -15.32 12.76
N ILE A 155 5.80 -16.49 12.19
CA ILE A 155 6.21 -16.77 10.80
C ILE A 155 5.38 -15.95 9.81
N ASN A 156 4.07 -15.81 10.02
CA ASN A 156 3.21 -14.99 9.17
C ASN A 156 3.59 -13.50 9.24
N THR A 157 3.93 -12.98 10.42
CA THR A 157 4.37 -11.60 10.58
C THR A 157 5.72 -11.37 9.90
N LEU A 158 6.63 -12.32 9.98
CA LEU A 158 7.88 -12.30 9.23
C LEU A 158 7.64 -12.34 7.72
N ALA A 159 6.73 -13.18 7.24
CA ALA A 159 6.37 -13.21 5.83
C ALA A 159 5.86 -11.86 5.35
N THR A 160 4.92 -11.26 6.07
CA THR A 160 4.31 -9.97 5.69
C THR A 160 5.25 -8.78 5.80
N SER A 161 6.38 -8.90 6.53
CA SER A 161 7.39 -7.83 6.61
C SER A 161 7.99 -7.48 5.24
N GLY A 162 8.14 -8.44 4.33
CA GLY A 162 8.57 -8.21 2.96
C GLY A 162 7.61 -7.32 2.15
N GLN A 163 6.31 -7.38 2.46
CA GLN A 163 5.29 -6.53 1.85
C GLN A 163 5.45 -5.05 2.21
N THR A 164 6.00 -4.75 3.39
CA THR A 164 6.29 -3.38 3.81
C THR A 164 7.25 -2.67 2.85
N ALA A 165 8.27 -3.39 2.34
CA ALA A 165 9.19 -2.84 1.36
C ALA A 165 8.48 -2.45 0.06
N PHE A 166 7.57 -3.30 -0.43
CA PHE A 166 6.76 -3.00 -1.60
C PHE A 166 5.91 -1.75 -1.38
N THR A 167 5.15 -1.69 -0.30
CA THR A 167 4.26 -0.56 0.01
C THR A 167 5.02 0.78 0.12
N MET A 168 6.24 0.75 0.65
CA MET A 168 7.07 1.97 0.76
C MET A 168 7.66 2.42 -0.57
N LEU A 169 8.11 1.48 -1.40
CA LEU A 169 8.84 1.80 -2.62
C LEU A 169 7.93 2.01 -3.83
N ILE A 170 6.69 1.54 -3.77
CA ILE A 170 5.78 1.60 -4.92
C ILE A 170 5.53 3.03 -5.40
N TRP A 171 5.38 3.98 -4.48
CA TRP A 171 5.21 5.40 -4.82
C TRP A 171 6.43 5.98 -5.54
N ALA A 172 7.62 5.58 -5.12
CA ALA A 172 8.86 5.97 -5.79
C ALA A 172 8.96 5.36 -7.20
N PHE A 173 8.41 4.16 -7.43
CA PHE A 173 8.34 3.57 -8.77
C PHE A 173 7.32 4.28 -9.67
N VAL A 174 6.18 4.67 -9.12
CA VAL A 174 5.18 5.45 -9.88
C VAL A 174 5.81 6.75 -10.37
N THR A 175 6.54 7.46 -9.50
CA THR A 175 7.26 8.68 -9.89
C THR A 175 8.30 8.40 -10.98
N ASP A 176 9.12 7.36 -10.84
CA ASP A 176 10.10 6.96 -11.86
C ASP A 176 9.41 6.62 -13.21
N CYS A 177 8.20 6.04 -13.19
CA CYS A 177 7.44 5.76 -14.42
C CYS A 177 6.89 7.02 -15.08
N ILE A 178 6.56 8.04 -14.29
CA ILE A 178 6.12 9.35 -14.78
C ILE A 178 7.29 10.07 -15.46
N ASP A 179 8.45 10.10 -14.81
CA ASP A 179 9.67 10.69 -15.38
C ASP A 179 10.10 9.98 -16.67
N TYR A 180 9.96 8.66 -16.71
CA TYR A 180 10.20 7.87 -17.92
C TYR A 180 9.21 8.21 -19.04
N HIS A 181 7.96 8.44 -18.69
CA HIS A 181 6.93 8.86 -19.65
C HIS A 181 7.25 10.25 -20.25
N GLU A 182 7.63 11.20 -19.39
CA GLU A 182 8.06 12.53 -19.81
C GLU A 182 9.27 12.45 -20.75
N TYR A 183 10.26 11.61 -20.44
CA TYR A 183 11.42 11.41 -21.29
C TYR A 183 11.04 10.88 -22.68
N GLN A 184 10.04 9.99 -22.78
CA GLN A 184 9.62 9.40 -24.07
C GLN A 184 8.72 10.31 -24.90
N THR A 185 7.85 11.09 -24.25
CA THR A 185 6.79 11.86 -24.94
C THR A 185 7.08 13.35 -25.01
N GLY A 186 7.99 13.85 -24.16
CA GLY A 186 8.20 15.28 -23.96
C GLY A 186 7.06 15.99 -23.23
N GLU A 187 5.99 15.27 -22.88
CA GLU A 187 4.82 15.81 -22.18
C GLU A 187 4.79 15.31 -20.74
N ARG A 188 4.72 16.22 -19.78
CA ARG A 188 4.56 15.88 -18.36
C ARG A 188 3.09 15.78 -17.99
N SER A 189 2.62 14.58 -17.72
CA SER A 189 1.20 14.30 -17.43
C SER A 189 1.00 13.66 -16.04
N ASP A 190 1.63 14.24 -15.01
CA ASP A 190 1.62 13.73 -13.63
C ASP A 190 0.21 13.44 -13.13
N GLY A 191 -0.70 14.42 -13.21
CA GLY A 191 -2.06 14.29 -12.70
C GLY A 191 -2.85 13.18 -13.37
N SER A 192 -2.68 12.99 -14.69
CA SER A 192 -3.36 11.93 -15.43
C SER A 192 -2.84 10.54 -15.08
N LEU A 193 -1.53 10.40 -14.96
CA LEU A 193 -0.90 9.12 -14.62
C LEU A 193 -1.19 8.72 -13.16
N TYR A 194 -1.14 9.66 -12.23
CA TYR A 194 -1.54 9.41 -10.85
C TYR A 194 -3.02 9.04 -10.71
N SER A 195 -3.93 9.72 -11.44
CA SER A 195 -5.36 9.42 -11.36
C SER A 195 -5.76 8.06 -11.93
N ILE A 196 -4.95 7.52 -12.86
CA ILE A 196 -5.17 6.16 -13.37
C ILE A 196 -4.57 5.11 -12.44
N TYR A 197 -3.49 5.45 -11.75
CA TYR A 197 -2.84 4.54 -10.80
C TYR A 197 -3.64 4.38 -9.50
N THR A 198 -4.28 5.44 -8.97
CA THR A 198 -5.08 5.42 -7.73
C THR A 198 -6.49 4.93 -7.96
#